data_35b70bedce8fa24cd76faa9a957e0df3
#
_entry.id   35b70bedce8fa24cd76faa9a957e0df3
#
_cell.length_a   1.000
_cell.length_b   1.000
_cell.length_c   1.000
_cell.angle_alpha   90.00
_cell.angle_beta   90.00
_cell.angle_gamma   90.00
#
_symmetry.space_group_name_H-M   'P 1'
#
loop_
_entity.id
_entity.type
_entity.pdbx_description
1 polymer ?
#
loop_
_entity_poly.entity_id
_entity_poly.type
_entity_poly.pdbx_seq_one_letter_code
_entity_poly.pdbx_strand_id
1 'polypeptide(L)'
;MRYFSRIITALALSCALSTAPVLPGTAPGYWTVISAERAHIGRAQASVGTTVFSGDTLDTEESGSLAVRTGAARLLLPASSRVSWAADEAGAVATLKNGTALFSTLNIKAITLHASTATVRANADVSTTGSVTLVSPKLLTVSCVRGTLAISVEDDTKTVAEGQSYRVILDPDSDAQGAASDDGTPEQKRPKKAGKDKFLLILFFGGAAAALALVLALSRHPQPESPVLP
;
A
#
# COMPACT_ATOMS: atom_id res chain seq x y z
N MET A 1 -36.88 51.85 -32.72
CA MET A 1 -36.01 50.75 -33.18
C MET A 1 -34.71 50.58 -32.38
N ARG A 2 -34.21 51.55 -31.63
CA ARG A 2 -32.95 51.43 -30.86
C ARG A 2 -33.05 50.64 -29.53
N TYR A 3 -34.21 50.50 -28.97
CA TYR A 3 -34.41 49.74 -27.72
C TYR A 3 -34.50 48.23 -27.93
N PHE A 4 -35.05 47.77 -29.06
CA PHE A 4 -35.13 46.35 -29.42
C PHE A 4 -33.74 45.71 -29.62
N SER A 5 -32.80 46.45 -30.22
CA SER A 5 -31.47 45.97 -30.44
C SER A 5 -30.68 45.74 -29.12
N ARG A 6 -30.91 46.58 -28.11
CA ARG A 6 -30.25 46.45 -26.79
C ARG A 6 -30.76 45.29 -25.93
N ILE A 7 -32.05 44.94 -26.10
CA ILE A 7 -32.66 43.82 -25.40
C ILE A 7 -32.16 42.48 -25.98
N ILE A 8 -31.99 42.38 -27.28
CA ILE A 8 -31.51 41.17 -27.97
C ILE A 8 -30.06 40.93 -27.61
N THR A 9 -29.18 41.95 -27.53
CA THR A 9 -27.80 41.79 -27.11
C THR A 9 -27.67 41.41 -25.66
N ALA A 10 -28.51 41.88 -24.76
CA ALA A 10 -28.49 41.49 -23.34
C ALA A 10 -28.97 40.04 -23.15
N LEU A 11 -29.93 39.57 -23.94
CA LEU A 11 -30.42 38.18 -23.87
C LEU A 11 -29.38 37.17 -24.43
N ALA A 12 -28.67 37.54 -25.49
CA ALA A 12 -27.60 36.70 -26.07
C ALA A 12 -26.39 36.52 -25.13
N LEU A 13 -26.07 37.59 -24.34
CA LEU A 13 -24.93 37.52 -23.40
C LEU A 13 -25.25 36.69 -22.17
N SER A 14 -26.53 36.58 -21.78
CA SER A 14 -26.99 35.78 -20.61
C SER A 14 -26.94 34.27 -20.91
N CYS A 15 -27.08 33.85 -22.17
CA CYS A 15 -27.03 32.41 -22.55
C CYS A 15 -25.62 31.84 -22.66
N ALA A 16 -24.58 32.69 -22.81
CA ALA A 16 -23.21 32.25 -22.99
C ALA A 16 -22.49 31.88 -21.68
N LEU A 17 -23.06 32.20 -20.51
CA LEU A 17 -22.43 31.91 -19.21
C LEU A 17 -22.83 30.57 -18.61
N SER A 18 -23.70 29.77 -19.27
CA SER A 18 -24.29 28.59 -18.66
C SER A 18 -23.67 27.25 -19.06
N THR A 19 -22.60 27.23 -19.88
CA THR A 19 -21.94 26.01 -20.29
C THR A 19 -20.50 25.92 -19.82
N ALA A 20 -20.29 26.07 -18.52
CA ALA A 20 -19.04 25.55 -17.94
C ALA A 20 -19.13 24.02 -17.99
N PRO A 21 -18.23 23.30 -18.70
CA PRO A 21 -18.17 21.86 -18.61
C PRO A 21 -17.87 21.51 -17.16
N VAL A 22 -18.83 20.89 -16.48
CA VAL A 22 -18.58 20.22 -15.22
C VAL A 22 -17.67 19.06 -15.57
N LEU A 23 -16.35 19.25 -15.45
CA LEU A 23 -15.39 18.16 -15.48
C LEU A 23 -15.82 17.18 -14.39
N PRO A 24 -16.02 15.90 -14.73
CA PRO A 24 -16.27 14.90 -13.70
C PRO A 24 -15.04 14.93 -12.80
N GLY A 25 -15.15 15.56 -11.64
CA GLY A 25 -14.12 15.49 -10.61
C GLY A 25 -13.98 14.02 -10.26
N THR A 26 -12.79 13.48 -10.44
CA THR A 26 -12.44 12.14 -9.96
C THR A 26 -12.81 12.16 -8.48
N ALA A 27 -13.78 11.34 -8.08
CA ALA A 27 -14.20 11.30 -6.68
C ALA A 27 -12.94 11.03 -5.85
N PRO A 28 -12.65 11.86 -4.82
CA PRO A 28 -11.45 11.66 -4.02
C PRO A 28 -11.47 10.23 -3.49
N GLY A 29 -10.41 9.49 -3.77
CA GLY A 29 -10.25 8.13 -3.27
C GLY A 29 -10.36 8.17 -1.75
N TYR A 30 -11.36 7.51 -1.19
CA TYR A 30 -11.51 7.36 0.25
C TYR A 30 -11.48 5.89 0.62
N TRP A 31 -11.02 5.63 1.82
CA TRP A 31 -11.05 4.30 2.41
C TRP A 31 -12.10 4.27 3.52
N THR A 32 -12.64 3.10 3.76
CA THR A 32 -13.58 2.88 4.86
C THR A 32 -12.97 1.90 5.84
N VAL A 33 -13.02 2.23 7.12
CA VAL A 33 -12.62 1.34 8.21
C VAL A 33 -13.60 0.17 8.28
N ILE A 34 -13.09 -1.05 8.15
CA ILE A 34 -13.89 -2.28 8.25
C ILE A 34 -13.67 -3.04 9.56
N SER A 35 -12.55 -2.77 10.23
CA SER A 35 -12.24 -3.27 11.57
C SER A 35 -11.27 -2.32 12.25
N ALA A 36 -11.45 -2.05 13.53
CA ALA A 36 -10.55 -1.22 14.32
C ALA A 36 -10.54 -1.74 15.76
N GLU A 37 -9.36 -1.99 16.29
CA GLU A 37 -9.11 -2.34 17.67
C GLU A 37 -7.84 -1.61 18.12
N ARG A 38 -7.94 -0.76 19.15
CA ARG A 38 -6.82 0.05 19.64
C ARG A 38 -6.02 0.71 18.51
N ALA A 39 -6.74 1.44 17.69
CA ALA A 39 -6.22 2.09 16.50
C ALA A 39 -6.73 3.52 16.39
N HIS A 40 -5.99 4.35 15.68
CA HIS A 40 -6.27 5.78 15.52
C HIS A 40 -6.19 6.19 14.05
N ILE A 41 -6.97 7.19 13.71
CA ILE A 41 -6.89 7.94 12.46
C ILE A 41 -6.53 9.37 12.83
N GLY A 42 -5.30 9.79 12.53
CA GLY A 42 -4.75 11.03 13.06
C GLY A 42 -4.70 11.02 14.59
N ARG A 43 -5.52 11.86 15.23
CA ARG A 43 -5.62 11.95 16.70
C ARG A 43 -6.89 11.29 17.27
N ALA A 44 -7.80 10.85 16.41
CA ALA A 44 -9.06 10.27 16.82
C ALA A 44 -8.98 8.75 16.88
N GLN A 45 -9.71 8.14 17.82
CA GLN A 45 -9.86 6.69 17.85
C GLN A 45 -10.60 6.23 16.59
N ALA A 46 -10.07 5.21 15.94
CA ALA A 46 -10.69 4.63 14.76
C ALA A 46 -11.93 3.81 15.14
N SER A 47 -12.98 3.94 14.35
CA SER A 47 -14.22 3.18 14.50
C SER A 47 -14.64 2.58 13.17
N VAL A 48 -15.30 1.43 13.21
CA VAL A 48 -15.86 0.79 12.00
C VAL A 48 -16.82 1.75 11.29
N GLY A 49 -16.74 1.84 9.97
CA GLY A 49 -17.53 2.75 9.15
C GLY A 49 -16.91 4.14 8.98
N THR A 50 -15.86 4.49 9.73
CA THR A 50 -15.17 5.78 9.56
C THR A 50 -14.54 5.87 8.17
N THR A 51 -14.70 7.01 7.55
CA THR A 51 -14.05 7.34 6.28
C THR A 51 -12.64 7.89 6.56
N VAL A 52 -11.67 7.37 5.84
CA VAL A 52 -10.27 7.81 5.85
C VAL A 52 -10.02 8.64 4.59
N PHE A 53 -9.53 9.84 4.76
CA PHE A 53 -9.26 10.77 3.67
C PHE A 53 -7.78 10.82 3.31
N SER A 54 -7.49 11.27 2.10
CA SER A 54 -6.12 11.53 1.66
C SER A 54 -5.42 12.51 2.60
N GLY A 55 -4.23 12.15 3.07
CA GLY A 55 -3.46 12.89 4.08
C GLY A 55 -3.59 12.33 5.50
N ASP A 56 -4.55 11.44 5.77
CA ASP A 56 -4.69 10.83 7.08
C ASP A 56 -3.54 9.89 7.41
N THR A 57 -3.25 9.79 8.71
CA THR A 57 -2.31 8.80 9.26
C THR A 57 -3.10 7.75 10.02
N LEU A 58 -2.84 6.51 9.72
CA LEU A 58 -3.39 5.32 10.36
C LEU A 58 -2.35 4.76 11.32
N ASP A 59 -2.72 4.54 12.57
CA ASP A 59 -1.82 4.11 13.63
C ASP A 59 -2.47 2.98 14.45
N THR A 60 -1.70 1.96 14.79
CA THR A 60 -2.14 0.88 15.69
C THR A 60 -1.22 0.79 16.90
N GLU A 61 -1.81 0.61 18.09
CA GLU A 61 -1.09 0.39 19.33
C GLU A 61 -0.41 -0.99 19.37
N GLU A 62 0.36 -1.29 20.43
CA GLU A 62 1.13 -2.53 20.59
C GLU A 62 0.32 -3.82 20.47
N SER A 63 -0.98 -3.76 20.72
CA SER A 63 -1.90 -4.88 20.58
C SER A 63 -3.14 -4.52 19.76
N GLY A 64 -3.00 -3.48 18.93
CA GLY A 64 -4.06 -2.98 18.08
C GLY A 64 -4.09 -3.64 16.70
N SER A 65 -5.16 -3.39 15.99
CA SER A 65 -5.30 -3.73 14.57
C SER A 65 -6.25 -2.77 13.87
N LEU A 66 -5.99 -2.50 12.60
CA LEU A 66 -6.83 -1.64 11.78
C LEU A 66 -6.94 -2.21 10.38
N ALA A 67 -8.16 -2.43 9.92
CA ALA A 67 -8.40 -2.83 8.55
C ALA A 67 -9.22 -1.75 7.84
N VAL A 68 -8.76 -1.35 6.68
CA VAL A 68 -9.44 -0.39 5.80
C VAL A 68 -9.59 -0.97 4.40
N ARG A 69 -10.60 -0.53 3.67
CA ARG A 69 -10.82 -0.93 2.27
C ARG A 69 -11.23 0.24 1.40
N THR A 70 -10.87 0.15 0.14
CA THR A 70 -11.49 0.83 -0.99
C THR A 70 -12.06 -0.21 -1.96
N GLY A 71 -12.73 0.19 -3.04
CA GLY A 71 -13.40 -0.76 -3.94
C GLY A 71 -12.54 -1.94 -4.40
N ALA A 72 -11.30 -1.70 -4.77
CA ALA A 72 -10.40 -2.69 -5.37
C ALA A 72 -9.22 -3.12 -4.46
N ALA A 73 -9.06 -2.52 -3.29
CA ALA A 73 -7.96 -2.82 -2.39
C ALA A 73 -8.39 -2.86 -0.92
N ARG A 74 -7.66 -3.64 -0.13
CA ARG A 74 -7.79 -3.75 1.32
C ARG A 74 -6.41 -3.64 1.94
N LEU A 75 -6.31 -2.90 3.03
CA LEU A 75 -5.10 -2.75 3.83
C LEU A 75 -5.40 -3.17 5.26
N LEU A 76 -4.54 -3.98 5.84
CA LEU A 76 -4.57 -4.38 7.25
C LEU A 76 -3.25 -3.98 7.91
N LEU A 77 -3.36 -3.26 8.98
CA LEU A 77 -2.26 -2.88 9.87
C LEU A 77 -2.37 -3.70 11.15
N PRO A 78 -1.45 -4.62 11.42
CA PRO A 78 -1.34 -5.28 12.73
C PRO A 78 -0.76 -4.32 13.77
N ALA A 79 -0.52 -4.84 14.95
CA ALA A 79 0.06 -4.09 16.08
C ALA A 79 1.30 -3.28 15.72
N SER A 80 1.47 -2.15 16.39
CA SER A 80 2.65 -1.27 16.30
C SER A 80 2.97 -0.82 14.88
N SER A 81 1.95 -0.55 14.07
CA SER A 81 2.11 -0.18 12.66
C SER A 81 1.58 1.22 12.40
N ARG A 82 2.27 1.97 11.56
CA ARG A 82 1.88 3.32 11.15
C ARG A 82 2.00 3.51 9.65
N VAL A 83 0.92 3.97 9.03
CA VAL A 83 0.84 4.23 7.60
C VAL A 83 0.24 5.62 7.38
N SER A 84 0.85 6.42 6.52
CA SER A 84 0.18 7.59 5.96
C SER A 84 -0.46 7.22 4.62
N TRP A 85 -1.66 7.72 4.42
CA TRP A 85 -2.49 7.44 3.27
C TRP A 85 -2.57 8.66 2.35
N ALA A 86 -2.48 8.44 1.06
CA ALA A 86 -2.75 9.43 0.04
C ALA A 86 -3.50 8.79 -1.13
N ALA A 87 -4.31 9.58 -1.81
CA ALA A 87 -4.91 9.24 -3.10
C ALA A 87 -4.29 10.11 -4.17
N ASP A 88 -3.85 9.51 -5.26
CA ASP A 88 -3.41 10.23 -6.46
C ASP A 88 -4.20 9.74 -7.70
N GLU A 89 -3.88 10.29 -8.86
CA GLU A 89 -4.55 9.91 -10.12
C GLU A 89 -4.25 8.45 -10.52
N ALA A 90 -3.14 7.87 -10.03
CA ALA A 90 -2.73 6.50 -10.31
C ALA A 90 -3.39 5.48 -9.37
N GLY A 91 -4.00 5.93 -8.27
CA GLY A 91 -4.69 5.07 -7.30
C GLY A 91 -4.39 5.40 -5.85
N ALA A 92 -4.46 4.37 -5.00
CA ALA A 92 -4.19 4.46 -3.59
C ALA A 92 -2.68 4.38 -3.29
N VAL A 93 -2.15 5.33 -2.55
CA VAL A 93 -0.75 5.34 -2.10
C VAL A 93 -0.71 5.23 -0.58
N ALA A 94 -0.13 4.15 -0.07
CA ALA A 94 0.08 3.93 1.34
C ALA A 94 1.59 3.99 1.65
N THR A 95 2.01 4.87 2.56
CA THR A 95 3.41 4.97 2.98
C THR A 95 3.59 4.38 4.37
N LEU A 96 4.25 3.23 4.45
CA LEU A 96 4.58 2.56 5.71
C LEU A 96 5.71 3.32 6.40
N LYS A 97 5.44 3.85 7.59
CA LYS A 97 6.40 4.59 8.42
C LYS A 97 7.11 3.69 9.42
N ASN A 98 6.40 2.71 9.98
CA ASN A 98 6.93 1.65 10.85
C ASN A 98 5.97 0.47 10.91
N GLY A 99 6.47 -0.68 11.34
CA GLY A 99 5.69 -1.89 11.56
C GLY A 99 5.41 -2.68 10.28
N THR A 100 4.20 -3.20 10.15
CA THR A 100 3.79 -4.11 9.07
C THR A 100 2.53 -3.60 8.39
N ALA A 101 2.49 -3.72 7.08
CA ALA A 101 1.30 -3.50 6.28
C ALA A 101 1.01 -4.74 5.44
N LEU A 102 -0.19 -5.29 5.59
CA LEU A 102 -0.69 -6.35 4.72
C LEU A 102 -1.70 -5.76 3.77
N PHE A 103 -1.62 -6.13 2.51
CA PHE A 103 -2.55 -5.63 1.53
C PHE A 103 -3.05 -6.73 0.61
N SER A 104 -4.26 -6.56 0.13
CA SER A 104 -4.77 -7.33 -0.99
C SER A 104 -5.37 -6.38 -2.02
N THR A 105 -5.18 -6.72 -3.29
CA THR A 105 -5.64 -5.91 -4.40
C THR A 105 -6.19 -6.80 -5.52
N LEU A 106 -7.13 -6.27 -6.29
CA LEU A 106 -7.70 -6.95 -7.45
C LEU A 106 -7.04 -6.52 -8.76
N ASN A 107 -6.25 -5.45 -8.74
CA ASN A 107 -5.55 -4.95 -9.93
C ASN A 107 -4.28 -4.18 -9.56
N ILE A 108 -3.42 -3.95 -10.55
CA ILE A 108 -2.10 -3.33 -10.40
C ILE A 108 -2.15 -1.87 -9.92
N LYS A 109 -3.25 -1.14 -10.22
CA LYS A 109 -3.38 0.29 -9.91
C LYS A 109 -4.09 0.56 -8.60
N ALA A 110 -4.70 -0.46 -7.95
CA ALA A 110 -5.55 -0.22 -6.81
C ALA A 110 -4.81 0.27 -5.57
N ILE A 111 -3.56 -0.17 -5.37
CA ILE A 111 -2.72 0.25 -4.25
C ILE A 111 -1.23 0.16 -4.59
N THR A 112 -0.51 1.20 -4.22
CA THR A 112 0.95 1.25 -4.20
C THR A 112 1.40 1.44 -2.76
N LEU A 113 2.33 0.63 -2.28
CA LEU A 113 2.88 0.72 -0.94
C LEU A 113 4.32 1.24 -1.00
N HIS A 114 4.59 2.35 -0.34
CA HIS A 114 5.94 2.88 -0.13
C HIS A 114 6.45 2.49 1.24
N ALA A 115 7.69 2.03 1.32
CA ALA A 115 8.38 1.76 2.58
C ALA A 115 9.85 2.18 2.45
N SER A 116 10.27 3.20 3.18
CA SER A 116 11.56 3.88 2.97
C SER A 116 11.71 4.33 1.52
N THR A 117 12.75 3.89 0.80
CA THR A 117 13.00 4.18 -0.61
C THR A 117 12.38 3.14 -1.56
N ALA A 118 11.79 2.07 -1.01
CA ALA A 118 11.19 1.01 -1.82
C ALA A 118 9.72 1.27 -2.13
N THR A 119 9.31 0.88 -3.32
CA THR A 119 7.92 0.86 -3.77
C THR A 119 7.51 -0.58 -4.03
N VAL A 120 6.40 -1.01 -3.43
CA VAL A 120 5.85 -2.36 -3.60
C VAL A 120 4.44 -2.25 -4.20
N ARG A 121 4.19 -3.00 -5.27
CA ARG A 121 2.88 -3.04 -5.94
C ARG A 121 2.59 -4.41 -6.53
N ALA A 122 1.34 -4.68 -6.87
CA ALA A 122 1.02 -5.85 -7.67
C ALA A 122 1.73 -5.76 -9.03
N ASN A 123 2.17 -6.89 -9.57
CA ASN A 123 2.88 -6.96 -10.85
C ASN A 123 1.97 -7.37 -12.02
N ALA A 124 0.72 -7.74 -11.74
CA ALA A 124 -0.27 -8.13 -12.74
C ALA A 124 -1.69 -7.80 -12.27
N ASP A 125 -2.62 -7.69 -13.20
CA ASP A 125 -4.05 -7.46 -12.93
C ASP A 125 -4.75 -8.75 -12.50
N VAL A 126 -4.23 -9.35 -11.43
CA VAL A 126 -4.78 -10.52 -10.75
C VAL A 126 -4.92 -10.26 -9.27
N SER A 127 -5.78 -11.02 -8.61
CA SER A 127 -5.89 -10.94 -7.15
C SER A 127 -4.54 -11.22 -6.51
N THR A 128 -3.96 -10.19 -5.90
CA THR A 128 -2.64 -10.24 -5.28
C THR A 128 -2.76 -9.93 -3.80
N THR A 129 -2.09 -10.72 -2.96
CA THR A 129 -2.03 -10.52 -1.51
C THR A 129 -0.58 -10.60 -1.07
N GLY A 130 -0.16 -9.61 -0.30
CA GLY A 130 1.19 -9.56 0.23
C GLY A 130 1.31 -8.78 1.52
N SER A 131 2.51 -8.81 2.08
CA SER A 131 2.86 -8.04 3.27
C SER A 131 4.21 -7.38 3.10
N VAL A 132 4.34 -6.21 3.72
CA VAL A 132 5.59 -5.46 3.83
C VAL A 132 5.81 -5.14 5.29
N THR A 133 6.96 -5.53 5.83
CA THR A 133 7.39 -5.22 7.20
C THR A 133 8.64 -4.37 7.13
N LEU A 134 8.58 -3.18 7.68
CA LEU A 134 9.74 -2.29 7.83
C LEU A 134 10.45 -2.65 9.15
N VAL A 135 11.55 -3.40 9.03
CA VAL A 135 12.35 -3.83 10.18
C VAL A 135 13.25 -2.69 10.66
N SER A 136 13.80 -1.93 9.72
CA SER A 136 14.57 -0.71 9.97
C SER A 136 14.49 0.19 8.73
N PRO A 137 14.94 1.47 8.79
CA PRO A 137 14.94 2.36 7.61
C PRO A 137 15.68 1.79 6.40
N LYS A 138 16.62 0.86 6.60
CA LYS A 138 17.43 0.22 5.56
C LYS A 138 17.04 -1.22 5.27
N LEU A 139 16.12 -1.80 6.03
CA LEU A 139 15.80 -3.21 5.94
C LEU A 139 14.29 -3.42 5.96
N LEU A 140 13.76 -4.00 4.92
CA LEU A 140 12.38 -4.43 4.87
C LEU A 140 12.25 -5.90 4.47
N THR A 141 11.15 -6.51 4.87
CA THR A 141 10.76 -7.85 4.44
C THR A 141 9.49 -7.74 3.60
N VAL A 142 9.50 -8.32 2.41
CA VAL A 142 8.34 -8.36 1.52
C VAL A 142 7.98 -9.82 1.29
N SER A 143 6.72 -10.16 1.51
CA SER A 143 6.20 -11.51 1.29
C SER A 143 5.01 -11.45 0.34
N CYS A 144 5.00 -12.33 -0.65
CA CYS A 144 3.90 -12.53 -1.57
C CYS A 144 3.15 -13.81 -1.20
N VAL A 145 1.91 -13.70 -0.75
CA VAL A 145 1.08 -14.85 -0.37
C VAL A 145 0.34 -15.40 -1.57
N ARG A 146 -0.11 -14.51 -2.46
CA ARG A 146 -0.86 -14.85 -3.67
C ARG A 146 -0.55 -13.87 -4.78
N GLY A 147 -0.44 -14.37 -6.00
CA GLY A 147 -0.14 -13.54 -7.18
C GLY A 147 1.34 -13.23 -7.30
N THR A 148 1.68 -12.04 -7.73
CA THR A 148 3.05 -11.58 -7.89
C THR A 148 3.18 -10.11 -7.49
N LEU A 149 4.30 -9.77 -6.82
CA LEU A 149 4.62 -8.41 -6.43
C LEU A 149 5.84 -7.90 -7.19
N ALA A 150 5.86 -6.61 -7.49
CA ALA A 150 7.04 -5.90 -7.94
C ALA A 150 7.57 -5.03 -6.79
N ILE A 151 8.86 -5.14 -6.51
CA ILE A 151 9.59 -4.25 -5.59
C ILE A 151 10.48 -3.39 -6.45
N SER A 152 10.32 -2.08 -6.38
CA SER A 152 11.16 -1.11 -7.09
C SER A 152 11.92 -0.24 -6.08
N VAL A 153 13.20 -0.05 -6.32
CA VAL A 153 14.05 0.89 -5.59
C VAL A 153 14.78 1.72 -6.63
N GLU A 154 14.48 3.01 -6.68
CA GLU A 154 14.91 3.91 -7.76
C GLU A 154 14.53 3.32 -9.14
N ASP A 155 15.50 2.93 -9.97
CA ASP A 155 15.30 2.40 -11.32
C ASP A 155 15.31 0.86 -11.39
N ASP A 156 15.69 0.19 -10.29
CA ASP A 156 15.75 -1.29 -10.23
C ASP A 156 14.40 -1.86 -9.79
N THR A 157 13.93 -2.89 -10.51
CA THR A 157 12.69 -3.59 -10.16
C THR A 157 12.94 -5.10 -10.10
N LYS A 158 12.48 -5.72 -9.02
CA LYS A 158 12.54 -7.17 -8.80
C LYS A 158 11.12 -7.73 -8.58
N THR A 159 10.88 -8.93 -9.07
CA THR A 159 9.60 -9.62 -8.91
C THR A 159 9.67 -10.62 -7.76
N VAL A 160 8.64 -10.60 -6.90
CA VAL A 160 8.42 -11.58 -5.84
C VAL A 160 7.28 -12.50 -6.29
N ALA A 161 7.59 -13.78 -6.49
CA ALA A 161 6.59 -14.75 -6.89
C ALA A 161 5.73 -15.20 -5.70
N GLU A 162 4.60 -15.83 -6.00
CA GLU A 162 3.71 -16.41 -5.02
C GLU A 162 4.43 -17.37 -4.07
N GLY A 163 4.14 -17.28 -2.80
CA GLY A 163 4.75 -18.08 -1.74
C GLY A 163 6.18 -17.66 -1.36
N GLN A 164 6.74 -16.64 -2.00
CA GLN A 164 8.10 -16.19 -1.72
C GLN A 164 8.13 -15.02 -0.75
N SER A 165 9.20 -14.98 0.05
CA SER A 165 9.52 -13.87 0.94
C SER A 165 10.96 -13.44 0.72
N TYR A 166 11.18 -12.13 0.64
CA TYR A 166 12.49 -11.54 0.46
C TYR A 166 12.79 -10.55 1.56
N ARG A 167 14.03 -10.58 2.03
CA ARG A 167 14.61 -9.51 2.82
C ARG A 167 15.32 -8.55 1.86
N VAL A 168 14.93 -7.29 1.90
CA VAL A 168 15.42 -6.24 1.02
C VAL A 168 16.30 -5.30 1.83
N ILE A 169 17.60 -5.27 1.50
CA ILE A 169 18.57 -4.33 2.07
C ILE A 169 18.66 -3.15 1.11
N LEU A 170 18.28 -1.95 1.55
CA LEU A 170 18.13 -0.75 0.73
C LEU A 170 19.44 0.03 0.55
N ASP A 171 20.47 -0.27 1.35
CA ASP A 171 21.77 0.39 1.29
C ASP A 171 22.86 -0.64 1.64
N PRO A 172 23.23 -1.51 0.68
CA PRO A 172 24.16 -2.60 0.94
C PRO A 172 25.61 -2.12 1.21
N ASP A 173 25.98 -0.90 0.78
CA ASP A 173 27.35 -0.41 0.93
C ASP A 173 27.69 -0.02 2.39
N SER A 174 26.67 0.21 3.25
CA SER A 174 26.88 0.59 4.66
C SER A 174 26.99 -0.60 5.61
N ASP A 175 26.54 -1.79 5.23
CA ASP A 175 26.53 -2.98 6.09
C ASP A 175 27.69 -3.98 5.78
N ALA A 176 28.44 -3.76 4.69
CA ALA A 176 29.56 -4.61 4.31
C ALA A 176 30.81 -4.45 5.19
N GLN A 177 30.83 -3.45 6.08
CA GLN A 177 31.97 -3.16 6.95
C GLN A 177 31.91 -3.86 8.32
N GLY A 178 30.83 -4.59 8.63
CA GLY A 178 30.61 -5.22 9.94
C GLY A 178 30.84 -6.73 10.03
N ALA A 179 31.15 -7.42 8.94
CA ALA A 179 31.27 -8.89 8.92
C ALA A 179 32.56 -9.41 8.28
N ALA A 180 33.67 -8.73 8.54
CA ALA A 180 35.01 -9.32 8.28
C ALA A 180 35.54 -9.90 9.59
N SER A 181 35.04 -11.07 9.98
CA SER A 181 35.73 -11.95 10.93
C SER A 181 36.49 -12.99 10.13
N ASP A 182 37.79 -12.83 10.22
CA ASP A 182 38.86 -13.72 9.87
C ASP A 182 38.52 -15.19 10.15
N ASP A 183 38.48 -16.06 9.12
CA ASP A 183 39.06 -17.38 9.18
C ASP A 183 39.29 -17.95 7.76
N GLY A 184 40.44 -18.61 7.59
CA GLY A 184 41.11 -18.88 6.33
C GLY A 184 40.53 -19.97 5.45
N THR A 185 40.69 -19.72 4.12
CA THR A 185 40.98 -20.67 2.98
C THR A 185 39.84 -21.62 2.52
N PRO A 186 39.73 -21.97 1.20
CA PRO A 186 40.40 -21.52 -0.03
C PRO A 186 39.49 -21.01 -1.16
N GLU A 187 40.13 -20.29 -2.02
CA GLU A 187 39.84 -19.91 -3.41
C GLU A 187 38.71 -20.66 -4.14
N GLN A 188 37.59 -19.98 -4.35
CA GLN A 188 36.57 -20.38 -5.32
C GLN A 188 36.21 -19.18 -6.21
N LYS A 189 36.42 -19.37 -7.52
CA LYS A 189 36.29 -18.45 -8.64
C LYS A 189 35.13 -17.43 -8.47
N ARG A 190 35.47 -16.14 -8.45
CA ARG A 190 34.52 -15.02 -8.56
C ARG A 190 33.82 -15.08 -9.91
N PRO A 191 32.50 -15.09 -9.98
CA PRO A 191 31.78 -14.75 -11.20
C PRO A 191 31.91 -13.24 -11.45
N LYS A 192 32.03 -12.89 -12.73
CA LYS A 192 32.21 -11.53 -13.27
C LYS A 192 31.08 -10.60 -12.82
N LYS A 193 31.47 -9.35 -12.49
CA LYS A 193 30.70 -8.09 -12.44
C LYS A 193 29.22 -8.23 -12.84
N ALA A 194 28.35 -8.44 -11.86
CA ALA A 194 26.97 -8.06 -11.91
C ALA A 194 26.90 -6.53 -11.71
N GLY A 195 25.99 -5.86 -12.42
CA GLY A 195 25.76 -4.44 -12.29
C GLY A 195 25.55 -4.06 -10.82
N LYS A 196 25.81 -2.78 -10.48
CA LYS A 196 25.56 -2.24 -9.14
C LYS A 196 24.05 -2.35 -8.86
N ASP A 197 23.63 -3.49 -8.32
CA ASP A 197 22.27 -3.63 -7.77
C ASP A 197 22.17 -2.66 -6.60
N LYS A 198 21.26 -1.69 -6.68
CA LYS A 198 21.05 -0.65 -5.67
C LYS A 198 20.42 -1.19 -4.39
N PHE A 199 20.02 -2.47 -4.38
CA PHE A 199 19.59 -3.19 -3.19
C PHE A 199 19.85 -4.70 -3.32
N LEU A 200 20.08 -5.33 -2.18
CA LEU A 200 20.28 -6.77 -2.10
C LEU A 200 18.98 -7.48 -1.70
N LEU A 201 18.56 -8.45 -2.51
CA LEU A 201 17.41 -9.30 -2.23
C LEU A 201 17.89 -10.65 -1.71
N ILE A 202 17.51 -10.99 -0.49
CA ILE A 202 17.82 -12.29 0.12
C ILE A 202 16.53 -13.10 0.23
N LEU A 203 16.44 -14.20 -0.52
CA LEU A 203 15.30 -15.12 -0.44
C LEU A 203 15.24 -15.77 0.94
N PHE A 204 14.09 -15.70 1.58
CA PHE A 204 13.87 -16.28 2.88
C PHE A 204 12.81 -17.40 2.77
N PHE A 205 13.24 -18.66 2.93
CA PHE A 205 12.32 -19.79 3.11
C PHE A 205 11.94 -19.86 4.59
N GLY A 206 11.05 -19.00 5.04
CA GLY A 206 10.67 -18.94 6.44
C GLY A 206 9.18 -18.66 6.63
N GLY A 207 8.43 -19.71 6.96
CA GLY A 207 7.20 -19.59 7.74
C GLY A 207 5.93 -19.15 7.02
N ALA A 208 5.46 -19.94 6.05
CA ALA A 208 4.10 -19.84 5.50
C ALA A 208 2.99 -19.93 6.57
N ALA A 209 3.30 -20.37 7.78
CA ALA A 209 2.32 -20.58 8.85
C ALA A 209 1.70 -19.28 9.42
N ALA A 210 2.48 -18.21 9.55
CA ALA A 210 1.96 -16.93 10.05
C ALA A 210 1.10 -16.20 9.02
N ALA A 211 1.42 -16.34 7.73
CA ALA A 211 0.65 -15.72 6.65
C ALA A 211 -0.72 -16.40 6.46
N LEU A 212 -0.81 -17.72 6.71
CA LEU A 212 -2.06 -18.46 6.54
C LEU A 212 -3.12 -18.08 7.58
N ALA A 213 -2.71 -17.88 8.84
CA ALA A 213 -3.62 -17.42 9.89
C ALA A 213 -4.22 -16.05 9.60
N LEU A 214 -3.47 -15.21 8.92
CA LEU A 214 -3.87 -13.84 8.62
C LEU A 214 -4.78 -13.75 7.38
N VAL A 215 -4.57 -14.61 6.37
CA VAL A 215 -5.49 -14.74 5.22
C VAL A 215 -6.86 -15.22 5.70
N LEU A 216 -6.91 -16.14 6.66
CA LEU A 216 -8.15 -16.60 7.27
C LEU A 216 -8.87 -15.50 8.05
N ALA A 217 -8.14 -14.58 8.71
CA ALA A 217 -8.73 -13.43 9.38
C ALA A 217 -9.31 -12.40 8.39
N LEU A 218 -8.66 -12.22 7.24
CA LEU A 218 -9.14 -11.33 6.18
C LEU A 218 -10.35 -11.90 5.41
N SER A 219 -10.51 -13.22 5.37
CA SER A 219 -11.59 -13.89 4.65
C SER A 219 -12.84 -14.14 5.48
N ARG A 220 -12.78 -14.01 6.81
CA ARG A 220 -13.97 -14.11 7.67
C ARG A 220 -14.87 -12.90 7.43
N HIS A 221 -15.89 -13.08 6.61
CA HIS A 221 -17.06 -12.22 6.60
C HIS A 221 -17.81 -12.47 7.94
N PRO A 222 -18.17 -11.40 8.68
CA PRO A 222 -19.18 -11.59 9.73
C PRO A 222 -20.46 -12.04 9.02
N GLN A 223 -20.91 -13.23 9.32
CA GLN A 223 -22.24 -13.67 8.90
C GLN A 223 -23.26 -12.76 9.62
N PRO A 224 -24.20 -12.14 8.92
CA PRO A 224 -25.30 -11.48 9.59
C PRO A 224 -26.06 -12.53 10.41
N GLU A 225 -26.11 -12.33 11.73
CA GLU A 225 -26.99 -13.11 12.58
C GLU A 225 -28.43 -12.84 12.13
N SER A 226 -29.12 -13.91 11.72
CA SER A 226 -30.54 -13.83 11.39
C SER A 226 -31.30 -13.48 12.67
N PRO A 227 -32.18 -12.46 12.66
CA PRO A 227 -33.00 -12.15 13.84
C PRO A 227 -33.90 -13.36 14.15
N VAL A 228 -33.76 -13.87 15.36
CA VAL A 228 -34.72 -14.86 15.91
C VAL A 228 -36.01 -14.10 16.14
N LEU A 229 -37.03 -14.40 15.35
CA LEU A 229 -38.38 -13.91 15.58
C LEU A 229 -38.97 -14.61 16.81
N PRO A 230 -39.71 -13.85 17.65
CA PRO A 230 -40.40 -14.39 18.85
C PRO A 230 -41.53 -15.36 18.52
#